data_a7e4d0d0da966111e9f1492c33fa14ea
#
_entry.id   a7e4d0d0da966111e9f1492c33fa14ea
#
_cell.length_a   1.000
_cell.length_b   1.000
_cell.length_c   1.000
_cell.angle_alpha   90.00
_cell.angle_beta   90.00
_cell.angle_gamma   90.00
#
_symmetry.space_group_name_H-M   'P 1'
#
loop_
_entity.id
_entity.type
_entity.pdbx_description
1 polymer ?
#
loop_
_entity_poly.entity_id
_entity_poly.type
_entity_poly.pdbx_seq_one_letter_code
_entity_poly.pdbx_strand_id
1 'polypeptide(L)'
;MQTTPGGWTLIDAEAGVLSFSYMFAKEGQANSFVARLPSGGLMIISPPRKIDDAALAELARYGKVEAIVSNNGFHYLGIARWRQLFPQARCFAAPGAAARIAKKSKDEVGPLEPLSALAALLGPDIAVVEAPKSKVGETWAWAKIGGGYAWYASDILANMPALPSNFVVRLLFKLSNSAPGYKVFSLAARLILQDRKRAFGQLLDDVRKHPVKVMVPGHGGVLDHAGLASETEGLVSAALG
;
A
#
# COMPACT_ATOMS: atom_id res chain seq x y z
N MET A 1 12.38 -13.85 0.74
CA MET A 1 11.82 -13.23 1.99
C MET A 1 11.29 -14.33 2.92
N GLN A 2 11.30 -14.10 4.24
CA GLN A 2 10.83 -15.06 5.25
C GLN A 2 9.49 -14.58 5.81
N THR A 3 8.52 -15.51 5.95
CA THR A 3 7.28 -15.25 6.69
C THR A 3 7.43 -15.73 8.12
N THR A 4 7.05 -14.89 9.07
CA THR A 4 7.10 -15.20 10.50
C THR A 4 5.91 -16.08 10.94
N PRO A 5 5.95 -16.71 12.12
CA PRO A 5 4.81 -17.45 12.67
C PRO A 5 3.54 -16.59 12.81
N GLY A 6 3.65 -15.29 13.10
CA GLY A 6 2.53 -14.35 13.14
C GLY A 6 2.07 -13.83 11.78
N GLY A 7 2.65 -14.33 10.67
CA GLY A 7 2.20 -14.03 9.31
C GLY A 7 2.81 -12.77 8.68
N TRP A 8 3.78 -12.12 9.32
CA TRP A 8 4.51 -11.00 8.72
C TRP A 8 5.55 -11.53 7.72
N THR A 9 5.59 -10.91 6.56
CA THR A 9 6.70 -11.10 5.62
C THR A 9 7.81 -10.10 5.95
N LEU A 10 8.97 -10.59 6.35
CA LEU A 10 10.14 -9.77 6.63
C LEU A 10 10.79 -9.37 5.30
N ILE A 11 10.66 -8.10 4.95
CA ILE A 11 11.30 -7.53 3.75
C ILE A 11 12.75 -7.16 4.09
N ASP A 12 12.93 -6.39 5.16
CA ASP A 12 14.22 -6.03 5.72
C ASP A 12 14.05 -5.81 7.23
N ALA A 13 14.50 -6.78 8.02
CA ALA A 13 14.34 -6.74 9.49
C ALA A 13 15.18 -5.63 10.15
N GLU A 14 16.37 -5.33 9.61
CA GLU A 14 17.24 -4.28 10.12
C GLU A 14 16.65 -2.90 9.85
N ALA A 15 16.18 -2.65 8.63
CA ALA A 15 15.46 -1.43 8.28
C ALA A 15 14.06 -1.35 8.92
N GLY A 16 13.53 -2.46 9.47
CA GLY A 16 12.19 -2.53 10.05
C GLY A 16 11.09 -2.40 8.99
N VAL A 17 11.31 -3.01 7.81
CA VAL A 17 10.34 -3.01 6.71
C VAL A 17 9.69 -4.39 6.61
N LEU A 18 8.35 -4.42 6.73
CA LEU A 18 7.55 -5.65 6.72
C LEU A 18 6.30 -5.47 5.85
N SER A 19 5.69 -6.57 5.48
CA SER A 19 4.34 -6.59 4.92
C SER A 19 3.49 -7.65 5.61
N PHE A 20 2.17 -7.45 5.56
CA PHE A 20 1.19 -8.40 6.10
C PHE A 20 0.09 -8.61 5.07
N SER A 21 -0.08 -9.86 4.63
CA SER A 21 -1.14 -10.22 3.69
C SER A 21 -2.40 -10.64 4.45
N TYR A 22 -3.55 -10.09 4.05
CA TYR A 22 -4.83 -10.38 4.69
C TYR A 22 -5.96 -10.53 3.68
N MET A 23 -6.99 -11.28 4.05
CA MET A 23 -8.20 -11.42 3.25
C MET A 23 -9.21 -10.35 3.66
N PHE A 24 -9.63 -9.52 2.71
CA PHE A 24 -10.71 -8.54 2.93
C PHE A 24 -12.07 -9.04 2.43
N ALA A 25 -12.07 -10.06 1.56
CA ALA A 25 -13.24 -10.75 1.02
C ALA A 25 -12.91 -12.23 0.80
N LYS A 26 -13.89 -13.03 0.37
CA LYS A 26 -13.72 -14.47 0.16
C LYS A 26 -12.54 -14.81 -0.78
N GLU A 27 -12.32 -14.00 -1.81
CA GLU A 27 -11.24 -14.17 -2.81
C GLU A 27 -10.31 -12.96 -2.89
N GLY A 28 -10.54 -11.95 -2.05
CA GLY A 28 -9.80 -10.69 -2.10
C GLY A 28 -8.66 -10.67 -1.09
N GLN A 29 -7.42 -10.77 -1.57
CA GLN A 29 -6.22 -10.54 -0.78
C GLN A 29 -5.78 -9.09 -0.90
N ALA A 30 -5.41 -8.47 0.22
CA ALA A 30 -4.75 -7.18 0.27
C ALA A 30 -3.50 -7.26 1.15
N ASN A 31 -2.64 -6.25 1.03
CA ASN A 31 -1.41 -6.17 1.80
C ASN A 31 -1.35 -4.88 2.61
N SER A 32 -0.82 -5.00 3.82
CA SER A 32 -0.32 -3.87 4.59
C SER A 32 1.18 -3.71 4.34
N PHE A 33 1.67 -2.49 4.46
CA PHE A 33 3.09 -2.17 4.41
C PHE A 33 3.49 -1.47 5.71
N VAL A 34 4.58 -1.90 6.31
CA VAL A 34 5.14 -1.33 7.54
C VAL A 34 6.55 -0.82 7.25
N ALA A 35 6.87 0.35 7.77
CA ALA A 35 8.21 0.90 7.76
C ALA A 35 8.55 1.54 9.10
N ARG A 36 9.80 1.35 9.57
CA ARG A 36 10.29 1.97 10.79
C ARG A 36 10.62 3.44 10.55
N LEU A 37 10.00 4.30 11.33
CA LEU A 37 10.23 5.75 11.33
C LEU A 37 11.57 6.12 11.97
N PRO A 38 12.11 7.33 11.72
CA PRO A 38 13.33 7.83 12.39
C PRO A 38 13.23 7.88 13.90
N SER A 39 12.03 8.02 14.47
CA SER A 39 11.75 7.93 15.91
C SER A 39 12.03 6.54 16.51
N GLY A 40 12.15 5.49 15.67
CA GLY A 40 12.12 4.09 16.06
C GLY A 40 10.72 3.49 16.14
N GLY A 41 9.66 4.30 15.98
CA GLY A 41 8.29 3.84 15.86
C GLY A 41 7.98 3.29 14.47
N LEU A 42 6.76 2.82 14.28
CA LEU A 42 6.31 2.22 13.04
C LEU A 42 5.20 3.03 12.39
N MET A 43 5.30 3.16 11.07
CA MET A 43 4.19 3.52 10.19
C MET A 43 3.59 2.24 9.61
N ILE A 44 2.26 2.13 9.61
CA ILE A 44 1.55 1.09 8.87
C ILE A 44 0.60 1.70 7.85
N ILE A 45 0.67 1.21 6.62
CA ILE A 45 -0.21 1.57 5.50
C ILE A 45 -1.19 0.42 5.26
N SER A 46 -2.46 0.73 5.02
CA SER A 46 -3.52 -0.26 4.76
C SER A 46 -3.64 -1.33 5.86
N PRO A 47 -3.89 -0.93 7.12
CA PRO A 47 -3.93 -1.88 8.24
C PRO A 47 -5.07 -2.90 8.05
N PRO A 48 -4.84 -4.19 8.39
CA PRO A 48 -5.86 -5.21 8.24
C PRO A 48 -7.01 -5.00 9.24
N ARG A 49 -8.24 -5.33 8.81
CA ARG A 49 -9.41 -5.26 9.71
C ARG A 49 -9.32 -6.28 10.85
N LYS A 50 -8.74 -7.45 10.56
CA LYS A 50 -8.54 -8.53 11.54
C LYS A 50 -7.04 -8.80 11.64
N ILE A 51 -6.55 -8.84 12.84
CA ILE A 51 -5.18 -9.21 13.18
C ILE A 51 -5.24 -9.95 14.52
N ASP A 52 -4.47 -10.99 14.68
CA ASP A 52 -4.39 -11.75 15.92
C ASP A 52 -3.31 -11.22 16.86
N ASP A 53 -3.35 -11.70 18.10
CA ASP A 53 -2.43 -11.25 19.15
C ASP A 53 -0.99 -11.70 18.86
N ALA A 54 -0.78 -12.82 18.19
CA ALA A 54 0.55 -13.30 17.81
C ALA A 54 1.20 -12.36 16.79
N ALA A 55 0.46 -11.95 15.77
CA ALA A 55 0.94 -10.98 14.80
C ALA A 55 1.21 -9.61 15.43
N LEU A 56 0.36 -9.16 16.37
CA LEU A 56 0.58 -7.92 17.12
C LEU A 56 1.83 -7.99 18.01
N ALA A 57 2.04 -9.11 18.73
CA ALA A 57 3.21 -9.32 19.56
C ALA A 57 4.51 -9.35 18.75
N GLU A 58 4.48 -9.91 17.55
CA GLU A 58 5.63 -9.86 16.64
C GLU A 58 5.90 -8.45 16.12
N LEU A 59 4.86 -7.72 15.68
CA LEU A 59 5.01 -6.35 15.23
C LEU A 59 5.66 -5.46 16.29
N ALA A 60 5.27 -5.64 17.55
CA ALA A 60 5.79 -4.88 18.69
C ALA A 60 7.31 -5.02 18.89
N ARG A 61 7.94 -6.08 18.37
CA ARG A 61 9.40 -6.27 18.43
C ARG A 61 10.15 -5.28 17.53
N TYR A 62 9.47 -4.74 16.52
CA TYR A 62 10.05 -3.80 15.55
C TYR A 62 9.85 -2.34 15.95
N GLY A 63 8.91 -2.05 16.85
CA GLY A 63 8.62 -0.72 17.36
C GLY A 63 7.15 -0.52 17.74
N LYS A 64 6.83 0.63 18.30
CA LYS A 64 5.44 1.03 18.57
C LYS A 64 4.82 1.63 17.31
N VAL A 65 3.56 1.34 17.04
CA VAL A 65 2.83 1.98 15.93
C VAL A 65 2.57 3.45 16.31
N GLU A 66 3.12 4.37 15.53
CA GLU A 66 2.99 5.82 15.70
C GLU A 66 2.17 6.47 14.58
N ALA A 67 2.16 5.86 13.39
CA ALA A 67 1.43 6.36 12.25
C ALA A 67 0.60 5.24 11.59
N ILE A 68 -0.67 5.52 11.32
CA ILE A 68 -1.61 4.65 10.60
C ILE A 68 -2.06 5.41 9.35
N VAL A 69 -1.88 4.82 8.17
CA VAL A 69 -2.15 5.48 6.90
C VAL A 69 -3.19 4.71 6.11
N SER A 70 -4.25 5.42 5.67
CA SER A 70 -5.12 4.93 4.62
C SER A 70 -4.53 5.29 3.26
N ASN A 71 -4.14 4.28 2.48
CA ASN A 71 -3.53 4.50 1.16
C ASN A 71 -4.52 5.03 0.11
N ASN A 72 -5.81 4.84 0.32
CA ASN A 72 -6.89 5.42 -0.48
C ASN A 72 -8.24 5.29 0.25
N GLY A 73 -9.30 5.80 -0.35
CA GLY A 73 -10.64 5.80 0.24
C GLY A 73 -11.34 4.42 0.28
N PHE A 74 -10.69 3.33 -0.15
CA PHE A 74 -11.22 1.96 -0.06
C PHE A 74 -10.55 1.16 1.06
N HIS A 75 -9.28 1.44 1.35
CA HIS A 75 -8.45 0.71 2.32
C HIS A 75 -8.51 1.32 3.73
N TYR A 76 -9.71 1.45 4.29
CA TYR A 76 -9.92 2.07 5.60
C TYR A 76 -10.50 1.14 6.68
N LEU A 77 -10.92 -0.07 6.28
CA LEU A 77 -11.70 -0.96 7.16
C LEU A 77 -10.96 -1.39 8.44
N GLY A 78 -9.63 -1.36 8.42
CA GLY A 78 -8.81 -1.66 9.59
C GLY A 78 -8.58 -0.47 10.52
N ILE A 79 -8.72 0.79 10.04
CA ILE A 79 -8.25 1.97 10.78
C ILE A 79 -8.92 2.11 12.16
N ALA A 80 -10.23 1.94 12.25
CA ALA A 80 -10.95 2.04 13.52
C ALA A 80 -10.41 1.05 14.56
N ARG A 81 -10.17 -0.22 14.15
CA ARG A 81 -9.59 -1.24 15.03
C ARG A 81 -8.15 -0.90 15.43
N TRP A 82 -7.33 -0.43 14.50
CA TRP A 82 -5.94 -0.09 14.79
C TRP A 82 -5.82 1.16 15.66
N ARG A 83 -6.74 2.12 15.53
CA ARG A 83 -6.83 3.26 16.44
C ARG A 83 -7.16 2.83 17.86
N GLN A 84 -8.00 1.81 18.05
CA GLN A 84 -8.30 1.24 19.38
C GLN A 84 -7.09 0.52 19.97
N LEU A 85 -6.34 -0.24 19.16
CA LEU A 85 -5.14 -0.95 19.57
C LEU A 85 -3.97 0.00 19.91
N PHE A 86 -3.88 1.11 19.16
CA PHE A 86 -2.80 2.09 19.26
C PHE A 86 -3.37 3.51 19.42
N PRO A 87 -3.96 3.85 20.59
CA PRO A 87 -4.69 5.10 20.78
C PRO A 87 -3.79 6.35 20.68
N GLN A 88 -2.47 6.19 20.79
CA GLN A 88 -1.49 7.27 20.64
C GLN A 88 -1.01 7.43 19.18
N ALA A 89 -1.34 6.49 18.30
CA ALA A 89 -0.96 6.58 16.90
C ALA A 89 -1.79 7.64 16.18
N ARG A 90 -1.12 8.45 15.37
CA ARG A 90 -1.76 9.42 14.50
C ARG A 90 -2.26 8.73 13.24
N CYS A 91 -3.42 9.16 12.73
CA CYS A 91 -4.03 8.53 11.55
C CYS A 91 -4.08 9.52 10.39
N PHE A 92 -3.62 9.09 9.22
CA PHE A 92 -3.42 9.95 8.06
C PHE A 92 -4.14 9.42 6.82
N ALA A 93 -4.57 10.34 5.96
CA ALA A 93 -5.07 10.04 4.63
C ALA A 93 -4.89 11.25 3.70
N ALA A 94 -4.84 10.99 2.40
CA ALA A 94 -4.99 12.05 1.41
C ALA A 94 -6.40 12.67 1.47
N PRO A 95 -6.59 13.95 1.08
CA PRO A 95 -7.89 14.62 1.20
C PRO A 95 -9.04 13.87 0.52
N GLY A 96 -8.80 13.33 -0.68
CA GLY A 96 -9.80 12.53 -1.41
C GLY A 96 -10.17 11.23 -0.69
N ALA A 97 -9.21 10.58 -0.01
CA ALA A 97 -9.45 9.42 0.82
C ALA A 97 -10.23 9.79 2.08
N ALA A 98 -9.80 10.82 2.81
CA ALA A 98 -10.46 11.27 4.04
C ALA A 98 -11.93 11.61 3.81
N ALA A 99 -12.25 12.38 2.75
CA ALA A 99 -13.62 12.74 2.39
C ALA A 99 -14.49 11.50 2.08
N ARG A 100 -13.94 10.53 1.34
CA ARG A 100 -14.67 9.29 1.04
C ARG A 100 -14.87 8.42 2.28
N ILE A 101 -13.84 8.30 3.13
CA ILE A 101 -13.88 7.51 4.36
C ILE A 101 -14.92 8.08 5.31
N ALA A 102 -14.92 9.38 5.58
CA ALA A 102 -15.91 10.05 6.42
C ALA A 102 -17.35 9.72 5.96
N LYS A 103 -17.60 9.81 4.64
CA LYS A 103 -18.91 9.47 4.06
C LYS A 103 -19.30 8.00 4.21
N LYS A 104 -18.32 7.06 4.14
CA LYS A 104 -18.57 5.61 4.09
C LYS A 104 -18.49 4.92 5.44
N SER A 105 -17.64 5.41 6.36
CA SER A 105 -17.43 4.80 7.68
C SER A 105 -18.47 5.26 8.72
N LYS A 106 -19.34 6.22 8.40
CA LYS A 106 -20.31 6.80 9.35
C LYS A 106 -19.62 7.28 10.66
N ASP A 107 -18.47 7.92 10.50
CA ASP A 107 -17.60 8.44 11.57
C ASP A 107 -16.93 7.41 12.50
N GLU A 108 -17.08 6.11 12.24
CA GLU A 108 -16.43 5.04 13.03
C GLU A 108 -14.89 5.12 12.98
N VAL A 109 -14.33 5.67 11.90
CA VAL A 109 -12.88 5.82 11.74
C VAL A 109 -12.32 6.99 12.54
N GLY A 110 -13.11 8.01 12.82
CA GLY A 110 -12.68 9.26 13.46
C GLY A 110 -11.86 10.17 12.52
N PRO A 111 -11.32 11.29 13.04
CA PRO A 111 -10.61 12.28 12.23
C PRO A 111 -9.31 11.70 11.65
N LEU A 112 -9.01 12.08 10.40
CA LEU A 112 -7.79 11.74 9.68
C LEU A 112 -7.01 13.02 9.39
N GLU A 113 -5.72 13.01 9.71
CA GLU A 113 -4.83 14.11 9.41
C GLU A 113 -4.39 14.06 7.93
N PRO A 114 -4.05 15.20 7.31
CA PRO A 114 -3.56 15.22 5.93
C PRO A 114 -2.17 14.57 5.83
N LEU A 115 -1.85 13.98 4.66
CA LEU A 115 -0.54 13.39 4.41
C LEU A 115 0.62 14.39 4.54
N SER A 116 0.38 15.68 4.35
CA SER A 116 1.39 16.71 4.60
C SER A 116 1.87 16.74 6.05
N ALA A 117 1.00 16.40 7.01
CA ALA A 117 1.38 16.27 8.41
C ALA A 117 2.16 14.97 8.72
N LEU A 118 1.98 13.93 7.90
CA LEU A 118 2.78 12.70 7.98
C LEU A 118 4.25 12.97 7.61
N ALA A 119 4.52 13.87 6.67
CA ALA A 119 5.87 14.18 6.20
C ALA A 119 6.84 14.54 7.34
N ALA A 120 6.34 15.14 8.43
CA ALA A 120 7.14 15.45 9.61
C ALA A 120 7.63 14.21 10.39
N LEU A 121 7.02 13.04 10.20
CA LEU A 121 7.41 11.79 10.83
C LEU A 121 8.32 10.94 9.93
N LEU A 122 8.28 11.19 8.60
CA LEU A 122 9.08 10.46 7.62
C LEU A 122 10.50 11.04 7.58
N GLY A 123 11.50 10.22 7.55
CA GLY A 123 12.87 10.66 7.28
C GLY A 123 13.16 10.68 5.77
N PRO A 124 14.41 10.87 5.35
CA PRO A 124 14.79 10.91 3.94
C PRO A 124 14.65 9.56 3.24
N ASP A 125 14.57 8.47 4.00
CA ASP A 125 14.57 7.10 3.50
C ASP A 125 13.16 6.52 3.30
N ILE A 126 12.11 7.26 3.68
CA ILE A 126 10.71 6.82 3.56
C ILE A 126 9.88 7.93 2.90
N ALA A 127 8.99 7.55 2.00
CA ALA A 127 8.01 8.47 1.45
C ALA A 127 6.63 7.83 1.33
N VAL A 128 5.60 8.67 1.43
CA VAL A 128 4.22 8.38 1.07
C VAL A 128 3.75 9.49 0.14
N VAL A 129 3.41 9.15 -1.08
CA VAL A 129 3.12 10.10 -2.16
C VAL A 129 1.69 9.94 -2.62
N GLU A 130 0.94 11.04 -2.68
CA GLU A 130 -0.41 11.04 -3.25
C GLU A 130 -0.34 11.10 -4.79
N ALA A 131 -1.09 10.22 -5.45
CA ALA A 131 -1.24 10.23 -6.90
C ALA A 131 -1.91 11.53 -7.36
N PRO A 132 -1.32 12.27 -8.31
CA PRO A 132 -1.90 13.49 -8.83
C PRO A 132 -3.32 13.28 -9.34
N LYS A 133 -4.23 14.18 -8.95
CA LYS A 133 -5.64 14.14 -9.40
C LYS A 133 -6.34 12.82 -9.11
N SER A 134 -6.01 12.16 -8.00
CA SER A 134 -6.78 11.01 -7.53
C SER A 134 -8.14 11.44 -6.98
N LYS A 135 -9.20 10.74 -7.38
CA LYS A 135 -10.58 10.93 -6.87
C LYS A 135 -10.75 10.37 -5.45
N VAL A 136 -9.89 9.44 -5.07
CA VAL A 136 -10.01 8.64 -3.85
C VAL A 136 -8.78 8.76 -2.95
N GLY A 137 -7.88 9.70 -3.25
CA GLY A 137 -6.65 9.89 -2.49
C GLY A 137 -5.73 8.68 -2.58
N GLU A 138 -5.55 8.13 -3.78
CA GLU A 138 -4.63 7.03 -4.05
C GLU A 138 -3.21 7.45 -3.72
N THR A 139 -2.44 6.56 -3.08
CA THR A 139 -1.04 6.82 -2.72
C THR A 139 -0.17 5.62 -3.07
N TRP A 140 1.12 5.88 -3.25
CA TRP A 140 2.16 4.86 -3.17
C TRP A 140 3.20 5.28 -2.14
N ALA A 141 4.02 4.33 -1.73
CA ALA A 141 5.06 4.56 -0.73
C ALA A 141 6.30 3.76 -1.04
N TRP A 142 7.43 4.19 -0.49
CA TRP A 142 8.65 3.40 -0.46
C TRP A 142 9.40 3.60 0.84
N ALA A 143 10.22 2.61 1.18
CA ALA A 143 11.19 2.68 2.25
C ALA A 143 12.53 2.12 1.76
N LYS A 144 13.63 2.77 2.13
CA LYS A 144 14.97 2.31 1.81
C LYS A 144 15.29 1.02 2.56
N ILE A 145 15.88 0.08 1.86
CA ILE A 145 16.32 -1.22 2.39
C ILE A 145 17.72 -1.53 1.86
N GLY A 146 18.34 -2.57 2.36
CA GLY A 146 19.64 -3.02 1.83
C GLY A 146 19.59 -3.26 0.31
N GLY A 147 20.30 -2.41 -0.46
CA GLY A 147 20.47 -2.52 -1.92
C GLY A 147 19.31 -2.01 -2.76
N GLY A 148 18.46 -1.12 -2.27
CA GLY A 148 17.38 -0.48 -3.04
C GLY A 148 16.23 -0.04 -2.18
N TYR A 149 15.00 -0.16 -2.70
CA TYR A 149 13.79 0.27 -2.01
C TYR A 149 12.73 -0.82 -2.00
N ALA A 150 12.04 -0.96 -0.86
CA ALA A 150 10.78 -1.67 -0.77
C ALA A 150 9.65 -0.70 -1.09
N TRP A 151 8.79 -1.08 -2.01
CA TRP A 151 7.68 -0.27 -2.49
C TRP A 151 6.33 -0.83 -2.04
N TYR A 152 5.41 0.06 -1.77
CA TYR A 152 4.00 -0.22 -1.65
C TYR A 152 3.23 0.51 -2.76
N ALA A 153 2.64 -0.25 -3.67
CA ALA A 153 2.03 0.33 -4.88
C ALA A 153 0.51 0.53 -4.80
N SER A 154 -0.10 0.28 -3.63
CA SER A 154 -1.54 0.44 -3.42
C SER A 154 -2.37 -0.23 -4.53
N ASP A 155 -3.40 0.43 -5.09
CA ASP A 155 -4.25 -0.12 -6.15
C ASP A 155 -3.75 0.22 -7.56
N ILE A 156 -2.55 0.79 -7.71
CA ILE A 156 -1.97 1.11 -9.03
C ILE A 156 -1.33 -0.12 -9.68
N LEU A 157 -0.58 -0.90 -8.89
CA LEU A 157 0.04 -2.14 -9.36
C LEU A 157 -0.51 -3.31 -8.54
N ALA A 158 -0.82 -4.41 -9.21
CA ALA A 158 -1.31 -5.63 -8.59
C ALA A 158 -0.54 -6.85 -9.09
N ASN A 159 -0.42 -7.88 -8.24
CA ASN A 159 0.17 -9.16 -8.60
C ASN A 159 -0.80 -10.29 -8.26
N MET A 160 -1.88 -10.36 -9.01
CA MET A 160 -2.95 -11.31 -8.75
C MET A 160 -2.65 -12.66 -9.41
N PRO A 161 -2.67 -13.79 -8.66
CA PRO A 161 -2.30 -15.10 -9.21
C PRO A 161 -3.29 -15.62 -10.24
N ALA A 162 -4.55 -15.18 -10.17
CA ALA A 162 -5.62 -15.63 -11.05
C ALA A 162 -6.65 -14.52 -11.31
N LEU A 163 -7.48 -14.73 -12.32
CA LEU A 163 -8.66 -13.91 -12.56
C LEU A 163 -9.75 -14.21 -11.51
N PRO A 164 -10.58 -13.23 -11.12
CA PRO A 164 -11.70 -13.44 -10.22
C PRO A 164 -12.67 -14.55 -10.69
N SER A 165 -13.33 -15.23 -9.75
CA SER A 165 -14.30 -16.30 -10.06
C SER A 165 -15.59 -15.75 -10.68
N ASN A 166 -16.04 -14.56 -10.28
CA ASN A 166 -17.22 -13.93 -10.86
C ASN A 166 -17.02 -13.62 -12.34
N PHE A 167 -17.90 -14.13 -13.22
CA PHE A 167 -17.78 -14.03 -14.66
C PHE A 167 -17.68 -12.58 -15.17
N VAL A 168 -18.51 -11.68 -14.66
CA VAL A 168 -18.53 -10.28 -15.11
C VAL A 168 -17.24 -9.57 -14.69
N VAL A 169 -16.81 -9.75 -13.44
CA VAL A 169 -15.56 -9.18 -12.93
C VAL A 169 -14.37 -9.76 -13.70
N ARG A 170 -14.37 -11.09 -13.93
CA ARG A 170 -13.35 -11.78 -14.73
C ARG A 170 -13.21 -11.17 -16.13
N LEU A 171 -14.35 -10.94 -16.80
CA LEU A 171 -14.34 -10.33 -18.14
C LEU A 171 -13.76 -8.92 -18.11
N LEU A 172 -14.16 -8.08 -17.14
CA LEU A 172 -13.63 -6.73 -16.96
C LEU A 172 -12.11 -6.73 -16.70
N PHE A 173 -11.63 -7.64 -15.85
CA PHE A 173 -10.20 -7.78 -15.55
C PHE A 173 -9.41 -8.24 -16.79
N LYS A 174 -9.96 -9.18 -17.57
CA LYS A 174 -9.35 -9.67 -18.80
C LYS A 174 -9.28 -8.56 -19.86
N LEU A 175 -10.40 -7.86 -20.11
CA LEU A 175 -10.47 -6.78 -21.10
C LEU A 175 -9.61 -5.57 -20.73
N SER A 176 -9.46 -5.29 -19.43
CA SER A 176 -8.59 -4.21 -18.95
C SER A 176 -7.12 -4.63 -18.78
N ASN A 177 -6.77 -5.89 -19.05
CA ASN A 177 -5.46 -6.46 -18.79
C ASN A 177 -4.96 -6.26 -17.34
N SER A 178 -5.88 -6.33 -16.35
CA SER A 178 -5.58 -6.05 -14.94
C SER A 178 -5.11 -7.27 -14.15
N ALA A 179 -5.30 -8.48 -14.67
CA ALA A 179 -4.87 -9.77 -14.11
C ALA A 179 -4.84 -10.84 -15.23
N PRO A 180 -4.18 -12.00 -15.02
CA PRO A 180 -3.36 -12.39 -13.87
C PRO A 180 -1.93 -11.86 -13.99
N GLY A 181 -1.15 -12.02 -12.90
CA GLY A 181 0.27 -11.67 -12.79
C GLY A 181 0.51 -10.24 -12.33
N TYR A 182 1.78 -9.83 -12.39
CA TYR A 182 2.20 -8.49 -12.01
C TYR A 182 1.91 -7.50 -13.12
N LYS A 183 1.02 -6.54 -12.86
CA LYS A 183 0.51 -5.59 -13.86
C LYS A 183 0.08 -4.26 -13.25
N VAL A 184 -0.01 -3.25 -14.09
CA VAL A 184 -0.82 -2.07 -13.77
C VAL A 184 -2.27 -2.53 -13.61
N PHE A 185 -2.88 -2.18 -12.47
CA PHE A 185 -4.29 -2.45 -12.24
C PHE A 185 -5.14 -1.44 -13.02
N SER A 186 -5.15 -1.61 -14.35
CA SER A 186 -5.72 -0.66 -15.30
C SER A 186 -7.20 -0.35 -15.06
N LEU A 187 -7.97 -1.35 -14.57
CA LEU A 187 -9.38 -1.14 -14.23
C LEU A 187 -9.51 -0.15 -13.06
N ALA A 188 -8.74 -0.35 -11.99
CA ALA A 188 -8.73 0.57 -10.85
C ALA A 188 -8.21 1.95 -11.28
N ALA A 189 -7.07 2.02 -11.97
CA ALA A 189 -6.48 3.28 -12.42
C ALA A 189 -7.46 4.13 -13.26
N ARG A 190 -8.27 3.51 -14.14
CA ARG A 190 -9.31 4.22 -14.91
C ARG A 190 -10.41 4.80 -14.04
N LEU A 191 -10.75 4.15 -12.94
CA LEU A 191 -11.84 4.58 -12.06
C LEU A 191 -11.38 5.64 -11.05
N ILE A 192 -10.14 5.53 -10.55
CA ILE A 192 -9.64 6.33 -9.42
C ILE A 192 -8.83 7.56 -9.83
N LEU A 193 -8.17 7.54 -11.01
CA LEU A 193 -7.34 8.65 -11.49
C LEU A 193 -8.09 9.49 -12.53
N GLN A 194 -8.12 10.82 -12.33
CA GLN A 194 -8.67 11.77 -13.30
C GLN A 194 -7.67 12.08 -14.42
N ASP A 195 -6.39 12.16 -14.05
CA ASP A 195 -5.27 12.41 -14.96
C ASP A 195 -4.24 11.28 -14.83
N ARG A 196 -4.52 10.20 -15.57
CA ARG A 196 -3.65 9.01 -15.55
C ARG A 196 -2.25 9.31 -16.05
N LYS A 197 -2.14 10.11 -17.11
CA LYS A 197 -0.84 10.43 -17.72
C LYS A 197 0.05 11.12 -16.72
N ARG A 198 -0.47 12.10 -15.98
CA ARG A 198 0.27 12.80 -14.94
C ARG A 198 0.62 11.88 -13.76
N ALA A 199 -0.31 11.04 -13.33
CA ALA A 199 -0.08 10.11 -12.21
C ALA A 199 0.99 9.07 -12.56
N PHE A 200 0.90 8.42 -13.74
CA PHE A 200 1.90 7.45 -14.18
C PHE A 200 3.24 8.11 -14.52
N GLY A 201 3.25 9.36 -15.03
CA GLY A 201 4.49 10.12 -15.21
C GLY A 201 5.23 10.33 -13.91
N GLN A 202 4.53 10.79 -12.86
CA GLN A 202 5.14 10.94 -11.53
C GLN A 202 5.58 9.60 -10.95
N LEU A 203 4.76 8.55 -11.04
CA LEU A 203 5.14 7.22 -10.57
C LEU A 203 6.40 6.70 -11.28
N LEU A 204 6.52 6.93 -12.59
CA LEU A 204 7.70 6.53 -13.37
C LEU A 204 8.96 7.26 -12.89
N ASP A 205 8.86 8.57 -12.67
CA ASP A 205 9.96 9.36 -12.13
C ASP A 205 10.39 8.88 -10.74
N ASP A 206 9.41 8.56 -9.88
CA ASP A 206 9.68 8.04 -8.53
C ASP A 206 10.34 6.65 -8.58
N VAL A 207 9.86 5.73 -9.44
CA VAL A 207 10.44 4.39 -9.61
C VAL A 207 11.89 4.46 -10.14
N ARG A 208 12.19 5.40 -11.05
CA ARG A 208 13.54 5.60 -11.56
C ARG A 208 14.51 6.14 -10.51
N LYS A 209 14.03 7.06 -9.66
CA LYS A 209 14.84 7.64 -8.57
C LYS A 209 15.03 6.66 -7.41
N HIS A 210 14.09 5.77 -7.19
CA HIS A 210 14.07 4.82 -6.07
C HIS A 210 13.89 3.39 -6.60
N PRO A 211 14.95 2.76 -7.15
CA PRO A 211 14.85 1.47 -7.83
C PRO A 211 14.19 0.39 -6.97
N VAL A 212 13.19 -0.28 -7.53
CA VAL A 212 12.39 -1.29 -6.85
C VAL A 212 13.20 -2.55 -6.61
N LYS A 213 13.44 -2.91 -5.37
CA LYS A 213 14.03 -4.19 -4.97
C LYS A 213 12.96 -5.18 -4.50
N VAL A 214 11.98 -4.68 -3.78
CA VAL A 214 10.81 -5.44 -3.32
C VAL A 214 9.56 -4.63 -3.65
N MET A 215 8.55 -5.29 -4.21
CA MET A 215 7.25 -4.69 -4.48
C MET A 215 6.17 -5.36 -3.64
N VAL A 216 5.48 -4.56 -2.84
CA VAL A 216 4.26 -4.93 -2.11
C VAL A 216 3.09 -4.28 -2.84
N PRO A 217 2.38 -5.00 -3.72
CA PRO A 217 1.20 -4.48 -4.37
C PRO A 217 0.04 -4.36 -3.37
N GLY A 218 -0.94 -3.52 -3.64
CA GLY A 218 -2.17 -3.48 -2.83
C GLY A 218 -2.87 -4.82 -2.80
N HIS A 219 -2.83 -5.56 -3.93
CA HIS A 219 -3.49 -6.85 -4.11
C HIS A 219 -2.54 -7.90 -4.70
N GLY A 220 -2.59 -9.11 -4.13
CA GLY A 220 -1.79 -10.26 -4.59
C GLY A 220 -0.44 -10.41 -3.90
N GLY A 221 0.43 -11.24 -4.45
CA GLY A 221 1.69 -11.63 -3.82
C GLY A 221 2.77 -10.55 -3.87
N VAL A 222 3.62 -10.52 -2.85
CA VAL A 222 4.84 -9.68 -2.79
C VAL A 222 5.89 -10.23 -3.78
N LEU A 223 6.67 -9.34 -4.37
CA LEU A 223 7.68 -9.65 -5.40
C LEU A 223 9.07 -9.20 -4.96
N ASP A 224 10.10 -10.04 -5.21
CA ASP A 224 11.51 -9.76 -4.84
C ASP A 224 12.52 -10.41 -5.78
N HIS A 225 12.16 -10.64 -7.04
CA HIS A 225 13.02 -11.33 -8.02
C HIS A 225 14.00 -10.41 -8.76
N ALA A 226 15.01 -10.99 -9.34
CA ALA A 226 15.96 -10.27 -10.22
C ALA A 226 15.20 -9.65 -11.41
N GLY A 227 15.54 -8.39 -11.74
CA GLY A 227 14.88 -7.66 -12.84
C GLY A 227 13.60 -6.94 -12.48
N LEU A 228 13.11 -7.03 -11.23
CA LEU A 228 11.87 -6.40 -10.78
C LEU A 228 11.85 -4.87 -11.01
N ALA A 229 12.98 -4.18 -10.83
CA ALA A 229 13.10 -2.75 -11.12
C ALA A 229 12.78 -2.43 -12.59
N SER A 230 13.41 -3.14 -13.52
CA SER A 230 13.20 -2.94 -14.96
C SER A 230 11.78 -3.35 -15.39
N GLU A 231 11.24 -4.42 -14.81
CA GLU A 231 9.88 -4.85 -15.07
C GLU A 231 8.87 -3.81 -14.60
N THR A 232 9.04 -3.28 -13.38
CA THR A 232 8.18 -2.23 -12.84
C THR A 232 8.24 -0.95 -13.69
N GLU A 233 9.45 -0.51 -14.05
CA GLU A 233 9.64 0.65 -14.93
C GLU A 233 8.96 0.43 -16.29
N GLY A 234 9.12 -0.74 -16.88
CA GLY A 234 8.48 -1.10 -18.16
C GLY A 234 6.95 -1.08 -18.08
N LEU A 235 6.37 -1.65 -17.02
CA LEU A 235 4.93 -1.65 -16.80
C LEU A 235 4.35 -0.23 -16.64
N VAL A 236 5.01 0.61 -15.85
CA VAL A 236 4.58 1.99 -15.61
C VAL A 236 4.76 2.85 -16.85
N SER A 237 5.86 2.69 -17.57
CA SER A 237 6.12 3.37 -18.84
C SER A 237 5.07 3.03 -19.91
N ALA A 238 4.72 1.75 -20.03
CA ALA A 238 3.70 1.29 -20.97
C ALA A 238 2.30 1.87 -20.64
N ALA A 239 2.04 2.26 -19.41
CA ALA A 239 0.77 2.86 -19.00
C ALA A 239 0.64 4.35 -19.35
N LEU A 240 1.72 4.99 -19.86
CA LEU A 240 1.74 6.38 -20.33
C LEU A 240 1.28 6.53 -21.78
N GLY A 241 1.42 5.49 -22.58
CA GLY A 241 0.97 5.44 -23.99
C GLY A 241 -0.44 4.98 -24.11
#